data_a2ab4b906d376b2ec9f714e940eeba3f
#
_entry.id   a2ab4b906d376b2ec9f714e940eeba3f
#
_cell.length_a   1.000
_cell.length_b   1.000
_cell.length_c   1.000
_cell.angle_alpha   90.00
_cell.angle_beta   90.00
_cell.angle_gamma   90.00
#
_symmetry.space_group_name_H-M   'P 1'
#
loop_
_entity.id
_entity.type
_entity.pdbx_description
1 polymer ?
#
loop_
_entity_poly.entity_id
_entity_poly.type
_entity_poly.pdbx_seq_one_letter_code
_entity_poly.pdbx_strand_id
1 'polypeptide(L)'
;MVIGRRLFVDIMSNTVWFLTSNSGKLAEASVHFAELGMEVKCLEVPDGTIVEPQAPNLEAVARAKIEQALDHLPHDNAMLLVEDAGLFVSALDGFPGVYSSYAYDTIGNQGVIRLLEHLQSEDPVRAKRLRAASFKAVSVLWKNGEVLIGRGECQGSIASQIQGAEGFGFDPIFIPYDLDEDGQTLDPEKLGSLSTHGRTFGEVGVEVKHRFSHRKRALDDLLNEWQNQRSQDGP
;
A
#
# COMPACT_ATOMS: atom_id res chain seq x y z
N MET A 1 46.35 -10.34 34.55
CA MET A 1 45.92 -9.21 33.70
C MET A 1 44.73 -9.70 32.85
N VAL A 2 43.52 -9.48 33.38
CA VAL A 2 42.28 -9.98 32.77
C VAL A 2 41.76 -8.88 31.86
N ILE A 3 41.85 -9.10 30.53
CA ILE A 3 41.31 -8.20 29.52
C ILE A 3 39.79 -8.43 29.46
N GLY A 4 39.05 -7.49 30.02
CA GLY A 4 37.59 -7.49 29.95
C GLY A 4 37.11 -7.45 28.50
N ARG A 5 36.44 -8.53 28.05
CA ARG A 5 35.58 -8.50 26.88
C ARG A 5 34.42 -7.57 27.17
N ARG A 6 34.44 -6.36 26.62
CA ARG A 6 33.24 -5.55 26.45
C ARG A 6 32.29 -6.33 25.56
N LEU A 7 31.22 -6.85 26.15
CA LEU A 7 30.03 -7.20 25.41
C LEU A 7 29.50 -5.89 24.78
N PHE A 8 29.76 -5.70 23.51
CA PHE A 8 28.94 -4.80 22.70
C PHE A 8 27.57 -5.45 22.63
N VAL A 9 26.65 -5.00 23.49
CA VAL A 9 25.23 -5.19 23.27
C VAL A 9 24.98 -4.41 21.97
N ASP A 10 24.76 -5.12 20.89
CA ASP A 10 24.23 -4.57 19.65
C ASP A 10 22.90 -3.89 20.03
N ILE A 11 22.93 -2.58 20.16
CA ILE A 11 21.71 -1.79 20.33
C ILE A 11 21.00 -1.91 18.98
N MET A 12 20.17 -2.95 18.88
CA MET A 12 19.28 -3.12 17.73
C MET A 12 18.51 -1.81 17.59
N SER A 13 18.74 -1.10 16.51
CA SER A 13 17.96 0.11 16.21
C SER A 13 16.50 -0.30 16.13
N ASN A 14 15.69 0.11 17.09
CA ASN A 14 14.24 -0.11 17.07
C ASN A 14 13.52 0.91 16.17
N THR A 15 14.26 1.58 15.28
CA THR A 15 13.72 2.60 14.40
C THR A 15 13.68 2.09 12.96
N VAL A 16 12.52 2.21 12.35
CA VAL A 16 12.29 2.02 10.91
C VAL A 16 12.18 3.40 10.26
N TRP A 17 13.03 3.66 9.29
CA TRP A 17 13.00 4.89 8.51
C TRP A 17 12.09 4.69 7.31
N PHE A 18 11.02 5.48 7.21
CA PHE A 18 10.05 5.36 6.14
C PHE A 18 10.22 6.48 5.12
N LEU A 19 10.59 6.11 3.90
CA LEU A 19 10.67 7.04 2.78
C LEU A 19 9.27 7.36 2.28
N THR A 20 8.67 8.41 2.79
CA THR A 20 7.34 8.87 2.38
C THR A 20 7.13 10.34 2.72
N SER A 21 6.47 11.08 1.85
CA SER A 21 5.94 12.43 2.12
C SER A 21 4.47 12.41 2.60
N ASN A 22 3.83 11.23 2.61
CA ASN A 22 2.43 11.08 2.97
C ASN A 22 2.27 10.78 4.46
N SER A 23 1.73 11.74 5.22
CA SER A 23 1.51 11.61 6.67
C SER A 23 0.55 10.48 7.04
N GLY A 24 -0.42 10.16 6.19
CA GLY A 24 -1.33 9.03 6.40
C GLY A 24 -0.61 7.68 6.32
N LYS A 25 0.30 7.51 5.35
CA LYS A 25 1.15 6.32 5.26
C LYS A 25 2.02 6.17 6.50
N LEU A 26 2.63 7.28 6.95
CA LEU A 26 3.48 7.28 8.15
C LEU A 26 2.70 6.87 9.39
N ALA A 27 1.50 7.42 9.58
CA ALA A 27 0.64 7.10 10.72
C ALA A 27 0.21 5.62 10.73
N GLU A 28 -0.21 5.08 9.58
CA GLU A 28 -0.58 3.66 9.46
C GLU A 28 0.61 2.74 9.78
N ALA A 29 1.78 2.99 9.21
CA ALA A 29 2.99 2.21 9.49
C ALA A 29 3.40 2.31 10.98
N SER A 30 3.30 3.49 11.58
CA SER A 30 3.64 3.68 13.01
C SER A 30 2.78 2.80 13.93
N VAL A 31 1.49 2.66 13.64
CA VAL A 31 0.61 1.78 14.42
C VAL A 31 1.05 0.32 14.31
N HIS A 32 1.31 -0.17 13.09
CA HIS A 32 1.71 -1.57 12.85
C HIS A 32 3.05 -1.93 13.49
N PHE A 33 4.07 -1.08 13.33
CA PHE A 33 5.40 -1.33 13.87
C PHE A 33 5.48 -1.14 15.40
N ALA A 34 4.60 -0.34 16.00
CA ALA A 34 4.51 -0.18 17.44
C ALA A 34 4.14 -1.49 18.17
N GLU A 35 3.35 -2.37 17.53
CA GLU A 35 3.04 -3.71 18.05
C GLU A 35 4.28 -4.59 18.22
N LEU A 36 5.34 -4.29 17.45
CA LEU A 36 6.65 -4.95 17.54
C LEU A 36 7.65 -4.20 18.44
N GLY A 37 7.21 -3.15 19.14
CA GLY A 37 8.07 -2.30 19.95
C GLY A 37 9.02 -1.43 19.13
N MET A 38 8.66 -1.11 17.88
CA MET A 38 9.48 -0.33 16.96
C MET A 38 8.88 1.06 16.69
N GLU A 39 9.73 2.04 16.53
CA GLU A 39 9.37 3.40 16.15
C GLU A 39 9.53 3.58 14.64
N VAL A 40 8.56 4.23 13.99
CA VAL A 40 8.67 4.61 12.57
C VAL A 40 8.91 6.11 12.47
N LYS A 41 9.96 6.49 11.73
CA LYS A 41 10.32 7.89 11.45
C LYS A 41 10.33 8.15 9.95
N CYS A 42 9.92 9.35 9.55
CA CYS A 42 10.10 9.78 8.18
C CYS A 42 11.60 9.87 7.83
N LEU A 43 12.00 9.28 6.70
CA LEU A 43 13.29 9.51 6.11
C LEU A 43 13.20 10.76 5.23
N GLU A 44 13.78 11.85 5.68
CA GLU A 44 13.87 13.09 4.89
C GLU A 44 15.03 12.98 3.89
N VAL A 45 14.73 13.22 2.63
CA VAL A 45 15.70 13.28 1.54
C VAL A 45 15.52 14.59 0.79
N PRO A 46 16.59 15.18 0.21
CA PRO A 46 16.48 16.41 -0.58
C PRO A 46 15.50 16.22 -1.76
N ASP A 47 14.79 17.29 -2.11
CA ASP A 47 13.88 17.29 -3.25
C ASP A 47 14.62 16.88 -4.54
N GLY A 48 13.97 16.04 -5.35
CA GLY A 48 14.54 15.53 -6.59
C GLY A 48 15.55 14.38 -6.42
N THR A 49 15.86 13.95 -5.20
CA THR A 49 16.73 12.80 -4.95
C THR A 49 16.11 11.51 -5.42
N ILE A 50 14.83 11.31 -5.12
CA ILE A 50 14.11 10.09 -5.48
C ILE A 50 13.36 10.32 -6.79
N VAL A 51 13.77 9.56 -7.80
CA VAL A 51 13.13 9.55 -9.12
C VAL A 51 12.41 8.22 -9.28
N GLU A 52 11.10 8.28 -9.48
CA GLU A 52 10.29 7.09 -9.75
C GLU A 52 10.57 6.59 -11.17
N PRO A 53 11.07 5.35 -11.34
CA PRO A 53 11.34 4.81 -12.67
C PRO A 53 10.03 4.43 -13.36
N GLN A 54 10.07 4.42 -14.68
CA GLN A 54 9.08 3.65 -15.44
C GLN A 54 9.36 2.16 -15.24
N ALA A 55 8.48 1.48 -14.55
CA ALA A 55 8.71 0.10 -14.12
C ALA A 55 7.49 -0.80 -14.42
N PRO A 56 7.68 -2.12 -14.56
CA PRO A 56 6.60 -3.04 -14.91
C PRO A 56 5.62 -3.30 -13.75
N ASN A 57 6.03 -3.05 -12.51
CA ASN A 57 5.23 -3.31 -11.31
C ASN A 57 5.66 -2.45 -10.12
N LEU A 58 4.82 -2.42 -9.07
CA LEU A 58 5.05 -1.64 -7.84
C LEU A 58 6.31 -2.08 -7.09
N GLU A 59 6.65 -3.36 -7.11
CA GLU A 59 7.85 -3.87 -6.45
C GLU A 59 9.12 -3.30 -7.07
N ALA A 60 9.19 -3.24 -8.40
CA ALA A 60 10.33 -2.66 -9.10
C ALA A 60 10.50 -1.17 -8.80
N VAL A 61 9.37 -0.43 -8.68
CA VAL A 61 9.38 0.98 -8.25
C VAL A 61 9.90 1.09 -6.82
N ALA A 62 9.37 0.29 -5.88
CA ALA A 62 9.76 0.33 -4.48
C ALA A 62 11.25 -0.03 -4.28
N ARG A 63 11.76 -1.04 -4.99
CA ARG A 63 13.19 -1.42 -4.95
C ARG A 63 14.09 -0.30 -5.47
N ALA A 64 13.74 0.33 -6.57
CA ALA A 64 14.50 1.46 -7.11
C ALA A 64 14.50 2.67 -6.16
N LYS A 65 13.40 2.91 -5.43
CA LYS A 65 13.35 3.92 -4.37
C LYS A 65 14.28 3.57 -3.20
N ILE A 66 14.34 2.29 -2.82
CA ILE A 66 15.28 1.83 -1.78
C ILE A 66 16.73 2.13 -2.21
N GLU A 67 17.13 1.68 -3.40
CA GLU A 67 18.50 1.89 -3.90
C GLU A 67 18.93 3.36 -3.87
N GLN A 68 18.02 4.27 -4.22
CA GLN A 68 18.27 5.72 -4.20
C GLN A 68 18.32 6.31 -2.78
N ALA A 69 17.63 5.70 -1.82
CA ALA A 69 17.50 6.22 -0.47
C ALA A 69 18.58 5.70 0.50
N LEU A 70 19.33 4.65 0.16
CA LEU A 70 20.31 4.01 1.05
C LEU A 70 21.37 5.00 1.55
N ASP A 71 21.89 5.88 0.69
CA ASP A 71 22.91 6.86 1.02
C ASP A 71 22.42 7.95 1.99
N HIS A 72 21.11 8.01 2.24
CA HIS A 72 20.47 8.97 3.15
C HIS A 72 20.12 8.36 4.51
N LEU A 73 20.39 7.09 4.73
CA LEU A 73 20.15 6.44 6.02
C LEU A 73 21.10 7.02 7.08
N PRO A 74 20.63 7.20 8.33
CA PRO A 74 21.43 7.84 9.38
C PRO A 74 22.61 6.98 9.87
N HIS A 75 22.59 5.67 9.62
CA HIS A 75 23.65 4.71 9.97
C HIS A 75 23.45 3.38 9.23
N ASP A 76 24.53 2.60 9.11
CA ASP A 76 24.59 1.36 8.29
C ASP A 76 23.58 0.26 8.74
N ASN A 77 23.22 0.24 10.02
CA ASN A 77 22.26 -0.75 10.57
C ASN A 77 20.81 -0.24 10.59
N ALA A 78 20.52 0.89 9.93
CA ALA A 78 19.16 1.42 9.84
C ALA A 78 18.27 0.48 8.99
N MET A 79 16.97 0.46 9.33
CA MET A 79 15.97 -0.22 8.52
C MET A 79 15.23 0.81 7.67
N LEU A 80 15.05 0.51 6.39
CA LEU A 80 14.37 1.38 5.44
C LEU A 80 13.08 0.73 4.97
N LEU A 81 11.96 1.40 5.20
CA LEU A 81 10.64 1.04 4.67
C LEU A 81 10.33 1.92 3.46
N VAL A 82 9.86 1.30 2.39
CA VAL A 82 9.30 1.98 1.21
C VAL A 82 7.98 1.33 0.88
N GLU A 83 6.99 2.12 0.51
CA GLU A 83 5.69 1.64 0.02
C GLU A 83 5.37 2.28 -1.31
N ASP A 84 4.96 1.45 -2.27
CA ASP A 84 4.37 1.91 -3.50
C ASP A 84 2.97 1.34 -3.69
N ALA A 85 2.05 2.12 -4.25
CA ALA A 85 0.65 1.73 -4.38
C ALA A 85 0.01 2.35 -5.62
N GLY A 86 -1.00 1.66 -6.18
CA GLY A 86 -1.72 2.16 -7.35
C GLY A 86 -3.09 1.54 -7.53
N LEU A 87 -3.87 2.17 -8.39
CA LEU A 87 -5.15 1.68 -8.91
C LEU A 87 -4.90 0.89 -10.19
N PHE A 88 -5.42 -0.33 -10.25
CA PHE A 88 -5.31 -1.23 -11.41
C PHE A 88 -6.71 -1.53 -11.93
N VAL A 89 -7.04 -1.09 -13.16
CA VAL A 89 -8.35 -1.31 -13.77
C VAL A 89 -8.24 -2.43 -14.79
N SER A 90 -9.02 -3.49 -14.59
CA SER A 90 -8.90 -4.72 -15.41
C SER A 90 -9.18 -4.47 -16.90
N ALA A 91 -10.21 -3.69 -17.22
CA ALA A 91 -10.57 -3.36 -18.60
C ALA A 91 -9.56 -2.45 -19.33
N LEU A 92 -8.59 -1.91 -18.60
CA LEU A 92 -7.50 -1.08 -19.12
C LEU A 92 -6.14 -1.78 -18.99
N ASP A 93 -6.13 -3.12 -18.95
CA ASP A 93 -4.94 -3.96 -18.79
C ASP A 93 -4.06 -3.54 -17.60
N GLY A 94 -4.71 -3.06 -16.53
CA GLY A 94 -4.06 -2.62 -15.30
C GLY A 94 -3.69 -1.12 -15.27
N PHE A 95 -3.92 -0.34 -16.34
CA PHE A 95 -3.73 1.11 -16.26
C PHE A 95 -4.73 1.72 -15.22
N PRO A 96 -4.35 2.73 -14.42
CA PRO A 96 -3.06 3.43 -14.39
C PRO A 96 -1.91 2.67 -13.72
N GLY A 97 -2.16 1.68 -12.85
CA GLY A 97 -1.12 0.84 -12.26
C GLY A 97 -0.04 1.66 -11.54
N VAL A 98 1.22 1.42 -11.88
CA VAL A 98 2.38 2.15 -11.32
C VAL A 98 2.36 3.65 -11.61
N TYR A 99 1.60 4.08 -12.62
CA TYR A 99 1.45 5.49 -12.99
C TYR A 99 0.24 6.16 -12.33
N SER A 100 -0.27 5.61 -11.23
CA SER A 100 -1.49 6.09 -10.56
C SER A 100 -1.43 7.56 -10.17
N SER A 101 -0.31 8.02 -9.60
CA SER A 101 -0.11 9.44 -9.26
C SER A 101 -0.14 10.32 -10.50
N TYR A 102 0.63 9.97 -11.53
CA TYR A 102 0.67 10.72 -12.78
C TYR A 102 -0.69 10.78 -13.49
N ALA A 103 -1.41 9.65 -13.54
CA ALA A 103 -2.74 9.61 -14.13
C ALA A 103 -3.75 10.46 -13.34
N TYR A 104 -3.64 10.45 -12.01
CA TYR A 104 -4.48 11.29 -11.17
C TYR A 104 -4.23 12.78 -11.43
N ASP A 105 -2.98 13.20 -11.51
CA ASP A 105 -2.57 14.60 -11.70
C ASP A 105 -2.89 15.12 -13.13
N THR A 106 -3.04 14.21 -14.12
CA THR A 106 -3.27 14.57 -15.51
C THR A 106 -4.74 14.43 -15.94
N ILE A 107 -5.30 13.22 -15.86
CA ILE A 107 -6.67 12.95 -16.31
C ILE A 107 -7.67 12.89 -15.14
N GLY A 108 -7.20 12.65 -13.92
CA GLY A 108 -7.99 12.61 -12.69
C GLY A 108 -9.08 11.53 -12.69
N ASN A 109 -9.96 11.62 -11.70
CA ASN A 109 -11.11 10.72 -11.56
C ASN A 109 -12.01 10.73 -12.80
N GLN A 110 -12.27 11.92 -13.34
CA GLN A 110 -13.14 12.06 -14.52
C GLN A 110 -12.54 11.39 -15.77
N GLY A 111 -11.23 11.45 -15.93
CA GLY A 111 -10.54 10.79 -17.05
C GLY A 111 -10.67 9.27 -16.99
N VAL A 112 -10.45 8.67 -15.80
CA VAL A 112 -10.63 7.21 -15.61
C VAL A 112 -12.08 6.79 -15.89
N ILE A 113 -13.08 7.55 -15.41
CA ILE A 113 -14.49 7.27 -15.69
C ILE A 113 -14.77 7.29 -17.19
N ARG A 114 -14.26 8.30 -17.92
CA ARG A 114 -14.45 8.44 -19.38
C ARG A 114 -13.85 7.27 -20.16
N LEU A 115 -12.68 6.79 -19.76
CA LEU A 115 -12.07 5.62 -20.41
C LEU A 115 -12.95 4.36 -20.32
N LEU A 116 -13.83 4.29 -19.32
CA LEU A 116 -14.72 3.17 -19.05
C LEU A 116 -16.19 3.43 -19.44
N GLU A 117 -16.48 4.56 -20.09
CA GLU A 117 -17.84 5.03 -20.36
C GLU A 117 -18.64 4.09 -21.27
N HIS A 118 -17.92 3.39 -22.18
CA HIS A 118 -18.49 2.40 -23.09
C HIS A 118 -18.81 1.04 -22.42
N LEU A 119 -18.33 0.83 -21.19
CA LEU A 119 -18.54 -0.42 -20.42
C LEU A 119 -19.77 -0.27 -19.53
N GLN A 120 -20.94 -0.55 -20.10
CA GLN A 120 -22.23 -0.44 -19.42
C GLN A 120 -23.00 -1.77 -19.49
N SER A 121 -23.84 -2.01 -18.49
CA SER A 121 -24.76 -3.13 -18.46
C SER A 121 -25.98 -2.76 -17.60
N GLU A 122 -27.17 -3.22 -17.99
CA GLU A 122 -28.38 -3.13 -17.16
C GLU A 122 -28.34 -4.10 -15.96
N ASP A 123 -27.57 -5.19 -16.09
CA ASP A 123 -27.26 -6.10 -14.99
C ASP A 123 -26.21 -5.48 -14.07
N PRO A 124 -26.54 -5.17 -12.78
CA PRO A 124 -25.62 -4.52 -11.85
C PRO A 124 -24.35 -5.33 -11.57
N VAL A 125 -24.46 -6.66 -11.55
CA VAL A 125 -23.29 -7.52 -11.31
C VAL A 125 -22.34 -7.48 -12.49
N ARG A 126 -22.88 -7.61 -13.71
CA ARG A 126 -22.10 -7.49 -14.94
C ARG A 126 -21.47 -6.11 -15.06
N ALA A 127 -22.19 -5.04 -14.69
CA ALA A 127 -21.65 -3.68 -14.67
C ALA A 127 -20.42 -3.57 -13.76
N LYS A 128 -20.47 -4.12 -12.54
CA LYS A 128 -19.34 -4.19 -11.62
C LYS A 128 -18.15 -4.95 -12.21
N ARG A 129 -18.40 -6.12 -12.82
CA ARG A 129 -17.34 -6.95 -13.44
C ARG A 129 -16.67 -6.26 -14.63
N LEU A 130 -17.44 -5.58 -15.49
CA LEU A 130 -16.91 -4.82 -16.62
C LEU A 130 -15.99 -3.68 -16.17
N ARG A 131 -16.23 -3.11 -14.98
CA ARG A 131 -15.48 -2.00 -14.40
C ARG A 131 -14.60 -2.45 -13.23
N ALA A 132 -14.27 -3.74 -13.18
CA ALA A 132 -13.45 -4.32 -12.12
C ALA A 132 -12.10 -3.60 -11.99
N ALA A 133 -11.70 -3.34 -10.76
CA ALA A 133 -10.46 -2.68 -10.43
C ALA A 133 -9.94 -3.15 -9.07
N SER A 134 -8.67 -2.91 -8.81
CA SER A 134 -8.06 -3.16 -7.50
C SER A 134 -7.16 -2.00 -7.11
N PHE A 135 -7.19 -1.60 -5.85
CA PHE A 135 -6.04 -0.94 -5.24
C PHE A 135 -5.04 -2.01 -4.81
N LYS A 136 -3.78 -1.82 -5.18
CA LYS A 136 -2.66 -2.68 -4.75
C LYS A 136 -1.60 -1.85 -4.07
N ALA A 137 -0.95 -2.43 -3.07
CA ALA A 137 0.23 -1.86 -2.41
C ALA A 137 1.32 -2.92 -2.27
N VAL A 138 2.55 -2.46 -2.32
CA VAL A 138 3.75 -3.25 -2.00
C VAL A 138 4.54 -2.47 -0.96
N SER A 139 4.74 -3.07 0.20
CA SER A 139 5.60 -2.58 1.27
C SER A 139 6.92 -3.34 1.23
N VAL A 140 8.04 -2.65 1.18
CA VAL A 140 9.36 -3.23 1.10
C VAL A 140 10.19 -2.72 2.27
N LEU A 141 10.68 -3.64 3.10
CA LEU A 141 11.59 -3.36 4.20
C LEU A 141 12.98 -3.85 3.83
N TRP A 142 13.93 -2.94 3.82
CA TRP A 142 15.35 -3.23 3.63
C TRP A 142 16.06 -3.18 4.99
N LYS A 143 16.95 -4.17 5.23
CA LYS A 143 17.84 -4.22 6.39
C LYS A 143 19.11 -4.99 6.04
N ASN A 144 20.27 -4.35 6.20
CA ASN A 144 21.60 -4.99 6.02
C ASN A 144 21.77 -5.76 4.69
N GLY A 145 21.19 -5.26 3.59
CA GLY A 145 21.24 -5.91 2.29
C GLY A 145 20.13 -6.92 2.01
N GLU A 146 19.36 -7.29 3.02
CA GLU A 146 18.19 -8.16 2.88
C GLU A 146 16.91 -7.34 2.65
N VAL A 147 15.97 -7.92 1.91
CA VAL A 147 14.71 -7.29 1.55
C VAL A 147 13.55 -8.20 1.90
N LEU A 148 12.62 -7.69 2.68
CA LEU A 148 11.32 -8.30 2.96
C LEU A 148 10.24 -7.57 2.17
N ILE A 149 9.24 -8.29 1.68
CA ILE A 149 8.20 -7.72 0.83
C ILE A 149 6.83 -8.19 1.31
N GLY A 150 5.98 -7.23 1.63
CA GLY A 150 4.55 -7.47 1.86
C GLY A 150 3.71 -6.92 0.73
N ARG A 151 2.63 -7.63 0.39
CA ARG A 151 1.69 -7.26 -0.67
C ARG A 151 0.28 -7.21 -0.15
N GLY A 152 -0.47 -6.21 -0.59
CA GLY A 152 -1.87 -6.08 -0.22
C GLY A 152 -2.72 -5.60 -1.38
N GLU A 153 -3.95 -6.12 -1.44
CA GLU A 153 -4.92 -5.81 -2.48
C GLU A 153 -6.28 -5.54 -1.86
N CYS A 154 -7.00 -4.57 -2.42
CA CYS A 154 -8.41 -4.33 -2.20
C CYS A 154 -9.11 -4.37 -3.55
N GLN A 155 -9.88 -5.42 -3.81
CA GLN A 155 -10.65 -5.58 -5.04
C GLN A 155 -11.96 -4.80 -4.98
N GLY A 156 -12.41 -4.33 -6.14
CA GLY A 156 -13.62 -3.53 -6.26
C GLY A 156 -13.96 -3.21 -7.71
N SER A 157 -14.67 -2.12 -7.90
CA SER A 157 -15.07 -1.63 -9.23
C SER A 157 -15.02 -0.10 -9.28
N ILE A 158 -14.88 0.44 -10.50
CA ILE A 158 -14.95 1.89 -10.74
C ILE A 158 -16.40 2.33 -10.89
N ALA A 159 -16.82 3.32 -10.11
CA ALA A 159 -18.14 3.93 -10.18
C ALA A 159 -18.36 4.62 -11.54
N SER A 160 -19.63 4.78 -11.95
CA SER A 160 -19.99 5.49 -13.18
C SER A 160 -19.86 7.02 -13.08
N GLN A 161 -19.73 7.54 -11.87
CA GLN A 161 -19.59 8.97 -11.58
C GLN A 161 -18.78 9.17 -10.30
N ILE A 162 -18.26 10.38 -10.09
CA ILE A 162 -17.58 10.78 -8.86
C ILE A 162 -18.62 10.86 -7.73
N GLN A 163 -18.36 10.22 -6.58
CA GLN A 163 -19.25 10.16 -5.43
C GLN A 163 -18.46 10.35 -4.13
N GLY A 164 -18.90 11.30 -3.30
CA GLY A 164 -18.22 11.67 -2.07
C GLY A 164 -16.99 12.58 -2.30
N ALA A 165 -16.44 13.05 -1.18
CA ALA A 165 -15.28 13.95 -1.15
C ALA A 165 -14.25 13.53 -0.09
N GLU A 166 -14.49 12.43 0.61
CA GLU A 166 -13.57 11.91 1.61
C GLU A 166 -12.38 11.18 0.96
N GLY A 167 -11.30 11.02 1.72
CA GLY A 167 -10.11 10.32 1.27
C GLY A 167 -9.25 11.14 0.30
N PHE A 168 -8.56 10.45 -0.62
CA PHE A 168 -7.67 11.07 -1.61
C PHE A 168 -7.59 10.24 -2.90
N GLY A 169 -7.03 10.85 -3.96
CA GLY A 169 -6.77 10.16 -5.22
C GLY A 169 -8.04 9.60 -5.87
N PHE A 170 -8.06 8.31 -6.11
CA PHE A 170 -9.17 7.61 -6.77
C PHE A 170 -10.28 7.12 -5.82
N ASP A 171 -10.25 7.49 -4.54
CA ASP A 171 -11.28 7.12 -3.55
C ASP A 171 -12.71 7.48 -3.98
N PRO A 172 -12.97 8.67 -4.58
CA PRO A 172 -14.31 9.05 -5.00
C PRO A 172 -14.90 8.25 -6.16
N ILE A 173 -14.12 7.37 -6.78
CA ILE A 173 -14.59 6.52 -7.88
C ILE A 173 -14.42 5.02 -7.63
N PHE A 174 -13.88 4.61 -6.47
CA PHE A 174 -13.62 3.22 -6.16
C PHE A 174 -14.64 2.66 -5.16
N ILE A 175 -15.37 1.62 -5.58
CA ILE A 175 -16.33 0.87 -4.76
C ILE A 175 -15.69 -0.47 -4.42
N PRO A 176 -15.33 -0.74 -3.16
CA PRO A 176 -14.75 -2.03 -2.79
C PRO A 176 -15.80 -3.14 -2.86
N TYR A 177 -15.36 -4.36 -3.16
CA TYR A 177 -16.17 -5.55 -2.97
C TYR A 177 -16.26 -5.89 -1.49
N ASP A 178 -17.38 -6.52 -1.12
CA ASP A 178 -17.62 -6.91 0.25
C ASP A 178 -16.61 -7.96 0.73
N LEU A 179 -16.37 -8.01 2.02
CA LEU A 179 -15.51 -8.99 2.66
C LEU A 179 -16.33 -9.92 3.55
N ASP A 180 -15.89 -11.17 3.67
CA ASP A 180 -16.42 -12.12 4.64
C ASP A 180 -15.91 -11.86 6.08
N GLU A 181 -16.21 -12.76 7.00
CA GLU A 181 -15.81 -12.67 8.41
C GLU A 181 -14.30 -12.77 8.59
N ASP A 182 -13.61 -13.47 7.67
CA ASP A 182 -12.15 -13.64 7.65
C ASP A 182 -11.42 -12.51 6.90
N GLY A 183 -12.17 -11.52 6.39
CA GLY A 183 -11.63 -10.38 5.65
C GLY A 183 -11.23 -10.72 4.21
N GLN A 184 -11.70 -11.87 3.66
CA GLN A 184 -11.47 -12.25 2.28
C GLN A 184 -12.48 -11.57 1.36
N THR A 185 -12.03 -11.16 0.18
CA THR A 185 -12.88 -10.51 -0.82
C THR A 185 -13.88 -11.51 -1.40
N LEU A 186 -15.14 -11.12 -1.39
CA LEU A 186 -16.22 -11.88 -1.97
C LEU A 186 -16.44 -11.54 -3.45
N ASP A 187 -17.08 -12.48 -4.17
CA ASP A 187 -17.57 -12.22 -5.53
C ASP A 187 -18.59 -11.06 -5.52
N PRO A 188 -18.62 -10.18 -6.54
CA PRO A 188 -19.52 -9.02 -6.62
C PRO A 188 -21.03 -9.33 -6.42
N GLU A 189 -21.44 -10.59 -6.54
CA GLU A 189 -22.81 -11.05 -6.33
C GLU A 189 -23.14 -11.30 -4.85
N LYS A 190 -22.13 -11.47 -4.01
CA LYS A 190 -22.29 -11.83 -2.61
C LYS A 190 -22.27 -10.61 -1.70
N LEU A 191 -23.09 -10.66 -0.66
CA LEU A 191 -23.06 -9.72 0.44
C LEU A 191 -22.17 -10.26 1.55
N GLY A 192 -21.30 -9.42 2.05
CA GLY A 192 -20.35 -9.75 3.11
C GLY A 192 -20.72 -9.19 4.48
N SER A 193 -20.04 -9.67 5.49
CA SER A 193 -20.14 -9.13 6.86
C SER A 193 -19.59 -7.72 6.96
N LEU A 194 -18.62 -7.37 6.11
CA LEU A 194 -18.10 -6.02 5.92
C LEU A 194 -18.46 -5.52 4.53
N SER A 195 -19.26 -4.46 4.47
CA SER A 195 -19.76 -3.88 3.23
C SER A 195 -19.78 -2.36 3.29
N THR A 196 -19.50 -1.70 2.16
CA THR A 196 -19.80 -0.28 1.97
C THR A 196 -21.21 -0.05 1.41
N HIS A 197 -21.96 -1.12 1.15
CA HIS A 197 -23.28 -1.07 0.52
C HIS A 197 -23.26 -0.37 -0.84
N GLY A 198 -22.21 -0.63 -1.64
CA GLY A 198 -22.03 -0.05 -2.97
C GLY A 198 -21.59 1.41 -2.98
N ARG A 199 -21.21 1.97 -1.83
CA ARG A 199 -20.65 3.32 -1.75
C ARG A 199 -19.15 3.30 -2.06
N THR A 200 -18.66 4.41 -2.64
CA THR A 200 -17.25 4.62 -2.89
C THR A 200 -16.47 4.87 -1.59
N PHE A 201 -15.15 4.76 -1.65
CA PHE A 201 -14.30 5.20 -0.52
C PHE A 201 -14.42 6.71 -0.26
N GLY A 202 -14.81 7.51 -1.26
CA GLY A 202 -15.09 8.92 -1.09
C GLY A 202 -16.38 9.24 -0.32
N GLU A 203 -17.29 8.26 -0.16
CA GLU A 203 -18.55 8.41 0.58
C GLU A 203 -18.51 7.78 1.97
N VAL A 204 -17.48 6.97 2.26
CA VAL A 204 -17.34 6.32 3.57
C VAL A 204 -16.23 6.97 4.37
N GLY A 205 -16.39 7.01 5.69
CA GLY A 205 -15.35 7.56 6.57
C GLY A 205 -14.06 6.72 6.58
N VAL A 206 -12.98 7.34 7.02
CA VAL A 206 -11.63 6.74 7.08
C VAL A 206 -11.60 5.39 7.82
N GLU A 207 -12.36 5.26 8.91
CA GLU A 207 -12.43 4.01 9.69
C GLU A 207 -13.00 2.84 8.89
N VAL A 208 -14.05 3.07 8.08
CA VAL A 208 -14.62 2.04 7.21
C VAL A 208 -13.64 1.69 6.12
N LYS A 209 -13.06 2.69 5.44
CA LYS A 209 -12.03 2.48 4.41
C LYS A 209 -10.84 1.67 4.93
N HIS A 210 -10.39 1.97 6.17
CA HIS A 210 -9.24 1.29 6.77
C HIS A 210 -9.43 -0.22 6.89
N ARG A 211 -10.66 -0.69 7.11
CA ARG A 211 -10.98 -2.13 7.18
C ARG A 211 -10.82 -2.85 5.84
N PHE A 212 -10.86 -2.14 4.72
CA PHE A 212 -10.59 -2.66 3.37
C PHE A 212 -9.17 -2.41 2.89
N SER A 213 -8.35 -1.71 3.67
CA SER A 213 -7.10 -1.12 3.21
C SER A 213 -6.12 -2.15 2.62
N HIS A 214 -5.80 -1.98 1.35
CA HIS A 214 -4.72 -2.69 0.66
C HIS A 214 -3.35 -2.41 1.31
N ARG A 215 -3.13 -1.19 1.80
CA ARG A 215 -1.91 -0.78 2.49
C ARG A 215 -1.75 -1.51 3.82
N LYS A 216 -2.82 -1.55 4.62
CA LYS A 216 -2.83 -2.35 5.86
C LYS A 216 -2.45 -3.81 5.57
N ARG A 217 -3.07 -4.43 4.56
CA ARG A 217 -2.76 -5.81 4.18
C ARG A 217 -1.31 -6.00 3.74
N ALA A 218 -0.72 -5.02 3.03
CA ALA A 218 0.68 -5.08 2.65
C ALA A 218 1.63 -5.00 3.86
N LEU A 219 1.29 -4.18 4.86
CA LEU A 219 2.05 -4.13 6.12
C LEU A 219 1.86 -5.40 6.95
N ASP A 220 0.64 -5.91 7.08
CA ASP A 220 0.37 -7.16 7.78
C ASP A 220 1.16 -8.34 7.15
N ASP A 221 1.16 -8.45 5.81
CA ASP A 221 1.91 -9.48 5.07
C ASP A 221 3.42 -9.34 5.30
N LEU A 222 3.95 -8.12 5.23
CA LEU A 222 5.35 -7.81 5.53
C LEU A 222 5.76 -8.23 6.95
N LEU A 223 4.94 -7.90 7.95
CA LEU A 223 5.26 -8.19 9.34
C LEU A 223 5.14 -9.69 9.66
N ASN A 224 4.22 -10.39 9.03
CA ASN A 224 4.11 -11.85 9.12
C ASN A 224 5.37 -12.52 8.55
N GLU A 225 5.84 -12.08 7.37
CA GLU A 225 7.08 -12.58 6.77
C GLU A 225 8.28 -12.33 7.70
N TRP A 226 8.38 -11.13 8.26
CA TRP A 226 9.45 -10.80 9.22
C TRP A 226 9.43 -11.68 10.46
N GLN A 227 8.26 -11.92 11.07
CA GLN A 227 8.13 -12.77 12.25
C GLN A 227 8.51 -14.22 11.95
N ASN A 228 8.14 -14.73 10.77
CA ASN A 228 8.47 -16.07 10.32
C ASN A 228 9.99 -16.26 10.18
N GLN A 229 10.70 -15.29 9.60
CA GLN A 229 12.17 -15.36 9.48
C GLN A 229 12.83 -15.35 10.85
N ARG A 230 12.44 -14.48 11.76
CA ARG A 230 13.00 -14.43 13.13
C ARG A 230 12.77 -15.71 13.93
N SER A 231 11.70 -16.44 13.64
CA SER A 231 11.41 -17.73 14.27
C SER A 231 12.25 -18.89 13.72
N GLN A 232 12.79 -18.74 12.50
CA GLN A 232 13.66 -19.73 11.87
C GLN A 232 15.14 -19.54 12.24
N ASP A 233 15.54 -18.31 12.54
CA ASP A 233 16.92 -17.98 12.93
C ASP A 233 17.25 -18.33 14.39
N GLY A 234 16.29 -18.86 15.21
CA GLY A 234 16.36 -19.45 16.54
C GLY A 234 17.34 -18.80 17.53
N PRO A 235 17.23 -18.99 18.84
CA PRO A 235 18.13 -18.38 19.81
C PRO A 235 19.56 -18.96 19.74
#